data_a0df2cfc63b1fd0a1de0eb556ecf6da8
#
_entry.id   a0df2cfc63b1fd0a1de0eb556ecf6da8
#
_cell.length_a   1.000
_cell.length_b   1.000
_cell.length_c   1.000
_cell.angle_alpha   90.00
_cell.angle_beta   90.00
_cell.angle_gamma   90.00
#
_symmetry.space_group_name_H-M   'P 1'
#
loop_
_entity.id
_entity.type
_entity.pdbx_description
1 polymer ?
#
loop_
_entity_poly.entity_id
_entity_poly.type
_entity_poly.pdbx_seq_one_letter_code
_entity_poly.pdbx_strand_id
1 'polypeptide(L)'
;FSSAETALTTVNRIQIQLLADEDNKKAQKVLWILDHSAKMLSAILIGNNVVNISASALATAFTIQMFGNAFVGIATGILTILVLIFGEILPKTIAASYSMQLSLAYSGSITLLIRVLTPVVFLVDGIRTGCLKLLGIDPDARQNAMTEDELKTLVDVAMEDNAIEDDEFEMISNVFRLDDSLAKDIMIPRVDVTFIHAD
;
A
#
# COMPACT_ATOMS: atom_id res chain seq x y z
N PHE A 1 6.75 5.68 14.04
CA PHE A 1 6.93 5.49 12.60
C PHE A 1 6.47 4.10 12.17
N SER A 2 7.02 3.04 12.76
CA SER A 2 6.74 1.65 12.43
C SER A 2 5.23 1.29 12.50
N SER A 3 4.53 1.75 13.56
CA SER A 3 3.08 1.59 13.69
C SER A 3 2.29 2.35 12.61
N ALA A 4 2.72 3.57 12.26
CA ALA A 4 2.05 4.37 11.25
C ALA A 4 2.19 3.77 9.85
N GLU A 5 3.38 3.24 9.52
CA GLU A 5 3.64 2.51 8.29
C GLU A 5 2.67 1.34 8.13
N THR A 6 2.65 0.44 9.15
CA THR A 6 1.80 -0.75 9.11
C THR A 6 0.31 -0.39 9.07
N ALA A 7 -0.14 0.56 9.90
CA ALA A 7 -1.54 0.98 9.89
C ALA A 7 -1.99 1.48 8.51
N LEU A 8 -1.19 2.35 7.87
CA LEU A 8 -1.54 2.95 6.58
C LEU A 8 -1.42 1.98 5.39
N THR A 9 -0.53 0.97 5.48
CA THR A 9 -0.40 -0.04 4.42
C THR A 9 -1.41 -1.17 4.53
N THR A 10 -1.94 -1.42 5.75
CA THR A 10 -2.88 -2.52 6.00
C THR A 10 -4.35 -2.07 6.00
N VAL A 11 -4.61 -0.76 6.14
CA VAL A 11 -5.98 -0.25 6.22
C VAL A 11 -6.76 -0.50 4.93
N ASN A 12 -8.03 -0.90 5.09
CA ASN A 12 -8.92 -1.11 3.96
C ASN A 12 -9.32 0.23 3.32
N ARG A 13 -8.87 0.44 2.08
CA ARG A 13 -9.10 1.67 1.31
C ARG A 13 -10.59 1.96 1.11
N ILE A 14 -11.41 0.92 0.86
CA ILE A 14 -12.85 1.07 0.62
C ILE A 14 -13.55 1.62 1.88
N GLN A 15 -13.20 1.10 3.05
CA GLN A 15 -13.76 1.59 4.30
C GLN A 15 -13.36 3.04 4.59
N ILE A 16 -12.12 3.42 4.28
CA ILE A 16 -11.66 4.82 4.39
C ILE A 16 -12.41 5.72 3.41
N GLN A 17 -12.66 5.24 2.19
CA GLN A 17 -13.44 5.97 1.18
C GLN A 17 -14.85 6.27 1.69
N LEU A 18 -15.57 5.26 2.19
CA LEU A 18 -16.92 5.42 2.75
C LEU A 18 -16.95 6.48 3.87
N LEU A 19 -15.99 6.43 4.80
CA LEU A 19 -15.87 7.43 5.85
C LEU A 19 -15.51 8.84 5.33
N ALA A 20 -14.74 8.93 4.23
CA ALA A 20 -14.40 10.20 3.61
C ALA A 20 -15.62 10.82 2.92
N ASP A 21 -16.49 10.01 2.31
CA ASP A 21 -17.74 10.43 1.68
C ASP A 21 -18.77 10.92 2.72
N GLU A 22 -18.68 10.44 3.98
CA GLU A 22 -19.43 10.95 5.15
C GLU A 22 -18.84 12.26 5.74
N ASP A 23 -18.00 12.96 5.00
CA ASP A 23 -17.35 14.23 5.39
C ASP A 23 -16.38 14.13 6.60
N ASN A 24 -15.83 12.94 6.86
CA ASN A 24 -14.82 12.73 7.88
C ASN A 24 -13.46 13.28 7.44
N LYS A 25 -13.07 14.44 7.97
CA LYS A 25 -11.81 15.13 7.63
C LYS A 25 -10.54 14.29 7.87
N LYS A 26 -10.56 13.34 8.82
CA LYS A 26 -9.42 12.45 9.06
C LYS A 26 -9.34 11.39 7.99
N ALA A 27 -10.48 10.82 7.57
CA ALA A 27 -10.55 9.84 6.51
C ALA A 27 -10.12 10.46 5.15
N GLN A 28 -10.54 11.69 4.86
CA GLN A 28 -10.08 12.44 3.68
C GLN A 28 -8.55 12.61 3.66
N LYS A 29 -7.93 12.89 4.82
CA LYS A 29 -6.45 12.96 4.92
C LYS A 29 -5.80 11.60 4.73
N VAL A 30 -6.37 10.52 5.29
CA VAL A 30 -5.86 9.17 5.07
C VAL A 30 -5.95 8.80 3.60
N LEU A 31 -7.08 9.08 2.95
CA LEU A 31 -7.26 8.82 1.52
C LEU A 31 -6.20 9.56 0.69
N TRP A 32 -5.99 10.85 0.97
CA TRP A 32 -4.92 11.61 0.32
C TRP A 32 -3.53 11.00 0.54
N ILE A 33 -3.23 10.50 1.76
CA ILE A 33 -1.97 9.82 2.07
C ILE A 33 -1.84 8.53 1.24
N LEU A 34 -2.91 7.74 1.13
CA LEU A 34 -2.93 6.50 0.36
C LEU A 34 -2.73 6.75 -1.15
N ASP A 35 -3.32 7.81 -1.68
CA ASP A 35 -3.10 8.26 -3.06
C ASP A 35 -1.65 8.69 -3.34
N HIS A 36 -0.92 9.07 -2.28
CA HIS A 36 0.49 9.44 -2.34
C HIS A 36 1.39 8.44 -1.59
N SER A 37 1.05 7.15 -1.68
CA SER A 37 1.70 6.06 -0.93
C SER A 37 3.22 6.01 -1.09
N ALA A 38 3.75 6.26 -2.28
CA ALA A 38 5.21 6.31 -2.50
C ALA A 38 5.88 7.41 -1.68
N LYS A 39 5.29 8.62 -1.63
CA LYS A 39 5.81 9.73 -0.82
C LYS A 39 5.66 9.45 0.68
N MET A 40 4.54 8.85 1.07
CA MET A 40 4.30 8.43 2.45
C MET A 40 5.37 7.45 2.93
N LEU A 41 5.61 6.37 2.17
CA LEU A 41 6.60 5.35 2.52
C LEU A 41 8.01 5.93 2.58
N SER A 42 8.40 6.76 1.61
CA SER A 42 9.70 7.45 1.62
C SER A 42 9.86 8.36 2.86
N ALA A 43 8.84 9.14 3.19
CA ALA A 43 8.87 10.03 4.35
C ALA A 43 8.96 9.27 5.68
N ILE A 44 8.17 8.20 5.83
CA ILE A 44 8.20 7.35 7.03
C ILE A 44 9.54 6.64 7.16
N LEU A 45 10.07 6.08 6.06
CA LEU A 45 11.36 5.42 6.04
C LEU A 45 12.51 6.37 6.45
N ILE A 46 12.54 7.56 5.86
CA ILE A 46 13.54 8.58 6.22
C ILE A 46 13.41 8.96 7.69
N GLY A 47 12.19 9.27 8.15
CA GLY A 47 11.93 9.63 9.54
C GLY A 47 12.34 8.54 10.52
N ASN A 48 11.99 7.29 10.24
CA ASN A 48 12.35 6.14 11.06
C ASN A 48 13.88 5.97 11.16
N ASN A 49 14.58 6.03 10.02
CA ASN A 49 16.03 5.91 9.99
C ASN A 49 16.73 7.04 10.74
N VAL A 50 16.29 8.28 10.55
CA VAL A 50 16.85 9.44 11.28
C VAL A 50 16.71 9.26 12.79
N VAL A 51 15.53 8.84 13.26
CA VAL A 51 15.28 8.62 14.69
C VAL A 51 16.13 7.46 15.23
N ASN A 52 16.18 6.33 14.53
CA ASN A 52 16.93 5.15 14.97
C ASN A 52 18.45 5.42 15.02
N ILE A 53 19.00 6.07 14.00
CA ILE A 53 20.43 6.43 13.96
C ILE A 53 20.73 7.44 15.07
N SER A 54 19.91 8.46 15.25
CA SER A 54 20.08 9.46 16.30
C SER A 54 20.00 8.85 17.70
N ALA A 55 19.02 7.98 17.94
CA ALA A 55 18.88 7.26 19.21
C ALA A 55 20.11 6.39 19.51
N SER A 56 20.61 5.65 18.52
CA SER A 56 21.82 4.84 18.66
C SER A 56 23.06 5.68 18.94
N ALA A 57 23.23 6.79 18.24
CA ALA A 57 24.35 7.72 18.45
C ALA A 57 24.32 8.33 19.85
N LEU A 58 23.14 8.79 20.31
CA LEU A 58 22.97 9.35 21.65
C LEU A 58 23.22 8.29 22.75
N ALA A 59 22.69 7.09 22.58
CA ALA A 59 22.90 5.99 23.51
C ALA A 59 24.39 5.61 23.61
N THR A 60 25.07 5.55 22.48
CA THR A 60 26.52 5.28 22.43
C THR A 60 27.31 6.39 23.15
N ALA A 61 27.03 7.65 22.84
CA ALA A 61 27.70 8.77 23.50
C ALA A 61 27.48 8.77 25.02
N PHE A 62 26.25 8.53 25.46
CA PHE A 62 25.88 8.40 26.87
C PHE A 62 26.62 7.24 27.55
N THR A 63 26.67 6.07 26.89
CA THR A 63 27.35 4.89 27.41
C THR A 63 28.85 5.14 27.60
N ILE A 64 29.50 5.78 26.63
CA ILE A 64 30.92 6.13 26.73
C ILE A 64 31.18 7.08 27.90
N GLN A 65 30.33 8.08 28.07
CA GLN A 65 30.46 9.06 29.12
C GLN A 65 30.25 8.47 30.51
N MET A 66 29.31 7.55 30.68
CA MET A 66 28.95 7.00 31.99
C MET A 66 29.73 5.73 32.37
N PHE A 67 30.01 4.86 31.42
CA PHE A 67 30.54 3.52 31.66
C PHE A 67 31.88 3.23 30.94
N GLY A 68 32.28 4.12 30.02
CA GLY A 68 33.49 3.95 29.22
C GLY A 68 33.31 3.09 27.99
N ASN A 69 34.36 3.06 27.15
CA ASN A 69 34.30 2.42 25.83
C ASN A 69 34.04 0.89 25.87
N ALA A 70 34.47 0.22 26.95
CA ALA A 70 34.30 -1.25 27.05
C ALA A 70 32.86 -1.71 27.07
N PHE A 71 31.92 -0.87 27.48
CA PHE A 71 30.50 -1.22 27.59
C PHE A 71 29.64 -0.90 26.36
N VAL A 72 30.23 -0.24 25.34
CA VAL A 72 29.49 0.19 24.12
C VAL A 72 28.84 -1.00 23.40
N GLY A 73 29.56 -2.11 23.26
CA GLY A 73 29.00 -3.31 22.60
C GLY A 73 27.79 -3.88 23.30
N ILE A 74 27.87 -3.97 24.65
CA ILE A 74 26.74 -4.49 25.46
C ILE A 74 25.55 -3.53 25.40
N ALA A 75 25.81 -2.22 25.56
CA ALA A 75 24.74 -1.21 25.51
C ALA A 75 24.05 -1.17 24.14
N THR A 76 24.82 -1.26 23.05
CA THR A 76 24.27 -1.32 21.70
C THR A 76 23.43 -2.59 21.51
N GLY A 77 23.89 -3.75 21.98
CA GLY A 77 23.12 -5.00 21.91
C GLY A 77 21.78 -4.91 22.65
N ILE A 78 21.79 -4.38 23.88
CA ILE A 78 20.56 -4.17 24.66
C ILE A 78 19.63 -3.19 23.96
N LEU A 79 20.15 -2.05 23.47
CA LEU A 79 19.38 -1.04 22.76
C LEU A 79 18.74 -1.62 21.50
N THR A 80 19.50 -2.41 20.73
CA THR A 80 18.97 -3.06 19.52
C THR A 80 17.78 -3.95 19.83
N ILE A 81 17.87 -4.77 20.88
CA ILE A 81 16.76 -5.65 21.30
C ILE A 81 15.54 -4.81 21.76
N LEU A 82 15.78 -3.76 22.53
CA LEU A 82 14.70 -2.87 23.00
C LEU A 82 14.01 -2.15 21.83
N VAL A 83 14.77 -1.60 20.89
CA VAL A 83 14.21 -0.93 19.70
C VAL A 83 13.47 -1.94 18.83
N LEU A 84 14.02 -3.13 18.62
CA LEU A 84 13.36 -4.17 17.82
C LEU A 84 12.02 -4.59 18.41
N ILE A 85 11.97 -4.86 19.73
CA ILE A 85 10.74 -5.33 20.38
C ILE A 85 9.73 -4.19 20.53
N PHE A 86 10.11 -3.09 21.18
CA PHE A 86 9.20 -2.01 21.56
C PHE A 86 9.03 -0.92 20.49
N GLY A 87 10.04 -0.72 19.65
CA GLY A 87 10.02 0.28 18.59
C GLY A 87 9.51 -0.27 17.25
N GLU A 88 9.60 -1.58 17.03
CA GLU A 88 9.28 -2.15 15.71
C GLU A 88 8.25 -3.27 15.77
N ILE A 89 8.53 -4.41 16.41
CA ILE A 89 7.66 -5.60 16.35
C ILE A 89 6.32 -5.33 17.02
N LEU A 90 6.33 -4.90 18.27
CA LEU A 90 5.10 -4.69 19.05
C LEU A 90 4.20 -3.60 18.42
N PRO A 91 4.72 -2.43 18.04
CA PRO A 91 3.91 -1.40 17.38
C PRO A 91 3.35 -1.84 16.02
N LYS A 92 4.08 -2.63 15.23
CA LYS A 92 3.58 -3.19 13.96
C LYS A 92 2.44 -4.17 14.18
N THR A 93 2.58 -5.07 15.16
CA THR A 93 1.54 -6.07 15.48
C THR A 93 0.24 -5.39 15.93
N ILE A 94 0.34 -4.39 16.80
CA ILE A 94 -0.83 -3.61 17.23
C ILE A 94 -1.45 -2.86 16.04
N ALA A 95 -0.63 -2.27 15.19
CA ALA A 95 -1.09 -1.51 14.05
C ALA A 95 -1.78 -2.36 12.98
N ALA A 96 -1.35 -3.60 12.79
CA ALA A 96 -2.03 -4.55 11.90
C ALA A 96 -3.44 -4.88 12.41
N SER A 97 -3.60 -5.06 13.73
CA SER A 97 -4.90 -5.39 14.33
C SER A 97 -5.87 -4.20 14.41
N TYR A 98 -5.36 -2.98 14.56
CA TYR A 98 -6.16 -1.75 14.72
C TYR A 98 -5.88 -0.73 13.62
N SER A 99 -5.66 -1.19 12.39
CA SER A 99 -5.21 -0.36 11.26
C SER A 99 -6.12 0.84 10.99
N MET A 100 -7.45 0.66 11.06
CA MET A 100 -8.43 1.71 10.83
C MET A 100 -8.31 2.85 11.85
N GLN A 101 -8.34 2.53 13.15
CA GLN A 101 -8.29 3.55 14.19
C GLN A 101 -6.96 4.29 14.21
N LEU A 102 -5.85 3.55 14.02
CA LEU A 102 -4.51 4.11 14.05
C LEU A 102 -4.21 4.95 12.79
N SER A 103 -4.67 4.56 11.62
CA SER A 103 -4.52 5.38 10.40
C SER A 103 -5.24 6.71 10.53
N LEU A 104 -6.48 6.72 11.06
CA LEU A 104 -7.22 7.95 11.35
C LEU A 104 -6.55 8.81 12.41
N ALA A 105 -5.97 8.19 13.46
CA ALA A 105 -5.26 8.91 14.51
C ALA A 105 -3.97 9.55 13.97
N TYR A 106 -3.22 8.84 13.13
CA TYR A 106 -1.94 9.30 12.57
C TYR A 106 -2.09 10.22 11.36
N SER A 107 -3.29 10.35 10.78
CA SER A 107 -3.54 11.12 9.55
C SER A 107 -2.93 12.53 9.57
N GLY A 108 -3.10 13.26 10.66
CA GLY A 108 -2.57 14.62 10.81
C GLY A 108 -1.04 14.66 10.92
N SER A 109 -0.47 13.81 11.77
CA SER A 109 0.97 13.75 12.01
C SER A 109 1.75 13.31 10.77
N ILE A 110 1.22 12.32 10.04
CA ILE A 110 1.84 11.81 8.82
C ILE A 110 1.72 12.82 7.67
N THR A 111 0.58 13.50 7.54
CA THR A 111 0.44 14.60 6.55
C THR A 111 1.46 15.70 6.80
N LEU A 112 1.67 16.08 8.06
CA LEU A 112 2.68 17.07 8.44
C LEU A 112 4.10 16.57 8.13
N LEU A 113 4.39 15.31 8.47
CA LEU A 113 5.68 14.67 8.20
C LEU A 113 6.00 14.68 6.70
N ILE A 114 5.06 14.24 5.86
CA ILE A 114 5.22 14.22 4.40
C ILE A 114 5.53 15.63 3.91
N ARG A 115 4.79 16.65 4.39
CA ARG A 115 4.98 18.05 3.98
C ARG A 115 6.37 18.57 4.35
N VAL A 116 6.83 18.30 5.57
CA VAL A 116 8.16 18.72 6.05
C VAL A 116 9.28 17.98 5.32
N LEU A 117 9.11 16.71 5.05
CA LEU A 117 10.11 15.89 4.37
C LEU A 117 10.02 15.93 2.83
N THR A 118 9.03 16.61 2.25
CA THR A 118 8.87 16.72 0.79
C THR A 118 10.17 17.14 0.07
N PRO A 119 10.95 18.15 0.52
CA PRO A 119 12.19 18.52 -0.16
C PRO A 119 13.24 17.41 -0.13
N VAL A 120 13.30 16.64 0.97
CA VAL A 120 14.24 15.51 1.12
C VAL A 120 13.78 14.34 0.25
N VAL A 121 12.48 14.04 0.27
CA VAL A 121 11.87 12.99 -0.58
C VAL A 121 12.12 13.28 -2.06
N PHE A 122 11.94 14.53 -2.50
CA PHE A 122 12.21 14.93 -3.88
C PHE A 122 13.68 14.66 -4.30
N LEU A 123 14.63 14.94 -3.42
CA LEU A 123 16.04 14.64 -3.69
C LEU A 123 16.30 13.13 -3.79
N VAL A 124 15.72 12.33 -2.90
CA VAL A 124 15.85 10.87 -2.90
C VAL A 124 15.18 10.26 -4.14
N ASP A 125 13.99 10.73 -4.52
CA ASP A 125 13.29 10.29 -5.72
C ASP A 125 14.05 10.64 -7.00
N GLY A 126 14.72 11.78 -7.03
CA GLY A 126 15.61 12.15 -8.13
C GLY A 126 16.78 11.18 -8.30
N ILE A 127 17.41 10.79 -7.20
CA ILE A 127 18.49 9.77 -7.20
C ILE A 127 17.94 8.41 -7.64
N ARG A 128 16.80 7.98 -7.08
CA ARG A 128 16.12 6.73 -7.45
C ARG A 128 15.83 6.67 -8.94
N THR A 129 15.21 7.71 -9.48
CA THR A 129 14.87 7.78 -10.91
C THR A 129 16.12 7.76 -11.79
N GLY A 130 17.18 8.46 -11.37
CA GLY A 130 18.47 8.42 -12.04
C GLY A 130 19.08 7.02 -12.07
N CYS A 131 19.08 6.31 -10.96
CA CYS A 131 19.57 4.92 -10.86
C CYS A 131 18.73 3.96 -11.71
N LEU A 132 17.38 4.07 -11.69
CA LEU A 132 16.50 3.22 -12.48
C LEU A 132 16.70 3.42 -13.99
N LYS A 133 16.86 4.68 -14.44
CA LYS A 133 17.18 4.99 -15.85
C LYS A 133 18.53 4.42 -16.28
N LEU A 134 19.56 4.46 -15.42
CA LEU A 134 20.85 3.83 -15.68
C LEU A 134 20.75 2.31 -15.84
N LEU A 135 19.81 1.67 -15.13
CA LEU A 135 19.55 0.23 -15.23
C LEU A 135 18.58 -0.13 -16.36
N GLY A 136 18.10 0.85 -17.15
CA GLY A 136 17.15 0.63 -18.24
C GLY A 136 15.74 0.26 -17.78
N ILE A 137 15.39 0.55 -16.52
CA ILE A 137 14.08 0.27 -15.94
C ILE A 137 13.24 1.54 -16.02
N ASP A 138 12.07 1.46 -16.70
CA ASP A 138 11.11 2.56 -16.72
C ASP A 138 10.35 2.61 -15.38
N PRO A 139 10.51 3.68 -14.58
CA PRO A 139 9.87 3.80 -13.27
C PRO A 139 8.34 3.89 -13.36
N ASP A 140 7.78 4.28 -14.50
CA ASP A 140 6.35 4.53 -14.68
C ASP A 140 5.60 3.34 -15.33
N ALA A 141 6.30 2.31 -15.78
CA ALA A 141 5.76 1.24 -16.61
C ALA A 141 4.71 0.32 -15.94
N ARG A 142 4.46 0.41 -14.63
CA ARG A 142 3.57 -0.55 -13.92
C ARG A 142 2.63 0.05 -12.87
N GLN A 143 2.47 1.35 -12.77
CA GLN A 143 1.82 1.89 -11.56
C GLN A 143 0.29 2.04 -11.60
N ASN A 144 -0.39 1.91 -12.76
CA ASN A 144 -1.80 2.34 -12.83
C ASN A 144 -2.75 1.53 -13.75
N ALA A 145 -2.44 0.33 -14.13
CA ALA A 145 -3.41 -0.46 -14.88
C ALA A 145 -3.69 -1.77 -14.14
N MET A 146 -4.83 -1.84 -13.45
CA MET A 146 -5.40 -3.11 -13.05
C MET A 146 -5.61 -3.93 -14.33
N THR A 147 -5.02 -5.12 -14.39
CA THR A 147 -5.19 -6.03 -15.53
C THR A 147 -6.57 -6.69 -15.44
N GLU A 148 -7.08 -7.15 -16.59
CA GLU A 148 -8.34 -7.90 -16.63
C GLU A 148 -8.28 -9.15 -15.74
N ASP A 149 -7.12 -9.83 -15.69
CA ASP A 149 -6.91 -10.99 -14.83
C ASP A 149 -6.95 -10.63 -13.33
N GLU A 150 -6.43 -9.45 -12.94
CA GLU A 150 -6.55 -8.96 -11.58
C GLU A 150 -8.00 -8.64 -11.22
N LEU A 151 -8.77 -8.09 -12.18
CA LEU A 151 -10.18 -7.82 -11.98
C LEU A 151 -11.00 -9.11 -11.85
N LYS A 152 -10.74 -10.13 -12.68
CA LYS A 152 -11.33 -11.46 -12.57
C LYS A 152 -11.04 -12.07 -11.19
N THR A 153 -9.80 -12.02 -10.73
CA THR A 153 -9.39 -12.52 -9.42
C THR A 153 -10.14 -11.81 -8.27
N LEU A 154 -10.36 -10.49 -8.37
CA LEU A 154 -11.13 -9.76 -7.36
C LEU A 154 -12.60 -10.19 -7.32
N VAL A 155 -13.19 -10.50 -8.46
CA VAL A 155 -14.57 -11.02 -8.54
C VAL A 155 -14.65 -12.42 -7.92
N ASP A 156 -13.66 -13.29 -8.16
CA ASP A 156 -13.57 -14.62 -7.56
C ASP A 156 -13.48 -14.52 -6.02
N VAL A 157 -12.63 -13.65 -5.50
CA VAL A 157 -12.50 -13.40 -4.06
C VAL A 157 -13.79 -12.83 -3.46
N ALA A 158 -14.46 -11.91 -4.16
CA ALA A 158 -15.74 -11.36 -3.71
C ALA A 158 -16.85 -12.42 -3.61
N MET A 159 -16.82 -13.42 -4.50
CA MET A 159 -17.69 -14.58 -4.43
C MET A 159 -17.36 -15.48 -3.24
N GLU A 160 -16.07 -15.81 -3.02
CA GLU A 160 -15.63 -16.61 -1.88
C GLU A 160 -16.00 -15.98 -0.52
N ASP A 161 -15.91 -14.65 -0.44
CA ASP A 161 -16.26 -13.86 0.75
C ASP A 161 -17.78 -13.63 0.90
N ASN A 162 -18.62 -14.18 0.01
CA ASN A 162 -20.07 -13.94 -0.06
C ASN A 162 -20.44 -12.45 -0.14
N ALA A 163 -19.60 -11.64 -0.77
CA ALA A 163 -19.85 -10.22 -1.01
C ALA A 163 -20.73 -9.98 -2.24
N ILE A 164 -20.82 -10.95 -3.14
CA ILE A 164 -21.70 -11.02 -4.32
C ILE A 164 -22.45 -12.33 -4.33
N GLU A 165 -23.66 -12.34 -4.91
CA GLU A 165 -24.49 -13.53 -5.05
C GLU A 165 -24.07 -14.36 -6.28
N ASP A 166 -24.45 -15.66 -6.33
CA ASP A 166 -24.11 -16.57 -7.42
C ASP A 166 -24.59 -16.03 -8.78
N ASP A 167 -25.78 -15.46 -8.84
CA ASP A 167 -26.37 -14.89 -10.05
C ASP A 167 -25.60 -13.66 -10.55
N GLU A 168 -25.12 -12.82 -9.62
CA GLU A 168 -24.31 -11.64 -9.92
C GLU A 168 -22.93 -12.05 -10.44
N PHE A 169 -22.31 -13.05 -9.82
CA PHE A 169 -21.04 -13.63 -10.26
C PHE A 169 -21.14 -14.17 -11.68
N GLU A 170 -22.24 -14.94 -11.99
CA GLU A 170 -22.47 -15.48 -13.33
C GLU A 170 -22.63 -14.35 -14.37
N MET A 171 -23.36 -13.28 -14.04
CA MET A 171 -23.53 -12.14 -14.93
C MET A 171 -22.18 -11.44 -15.23
N ILE A 172 -21.37 -11.18 -14.19
CA ILE A 172 -20.05 -10.55 -14.35
C ILE A 172 -19.14 -11.44 -15.20
N SER A 173 -19.10 -12.74 -14.93
CA SER A 173 -18.30 -13.72 -15.68
C SER A 173 -18.73 -13.81 -17.14
N ASN A 174 -20.03 -13.69 -17.42
CA ASN A 174 -20.55 -13.66 -18.78
C ASN A 174 -20.14 -12.39 -19.54
N VAL A 175 -20.03 -11.23 -18.85
CA VAL A 175 -19.52 -9.99 -19.45
C VAL A 175 -18.05 -10.14 -19.86
N PHE A 176 -17.20 -10.73 -19.04
CA PHE A 176 -15.80 -11.00 -19.41
C PHE A 176 -15.70 -11.94 -20.62
N ARG A 177 -16.54 -13.00 -20.66
CA ARG A 177 -16.57 -13.93 -21.81
C ARG A 177 -17.06 -13.28 -23.10
N LEU A 178 -17.88 -12.25 -23.01
CA LEU A 178 -18.39 -11.56 -24.19
C LEU A 178 -17.30 -10.83 -24.94
N ASP A 179 -16.33 -10.25 -24.23
CA ASP A 179 -15.18 -9.55 -24.84
C ASP A 179 -14.31 -10.50 -25.66
N ASP A 180 -14.12 -11.72 -25.19
CA ASP A 180 -13.36 -12.78 -25.87
C ASP A 180 -14.16 -13.50 -26.98
N SER A 181 -15.49 -13.25 -27.11
CA SER A 181 -16.36 -13.99 -28.01
C SER A 181 -16.22 -13.50 -29.46
N LEU A 182 -16.05 -14.44 -30.37
CA LEU A 182 -16.04 -14.18 -31.81
C LEU A 182 -17.45 -14.35 -32.39
N ALA A 183 -17.71 -13.65 -33.49
CA ALA A 183 -19.00 -13.78 -34.19
C ALA A 183 -19.39 -15.23 -34.53
N LYS A 184 -18.41 -16.10 -34.78
CA LYS A 184 -18.61 -17.53 -35.02
C LYS A 184 -19.21 -18.29 -33.82
N ASP A 185 -18.96 -17.79 -32.57
CA ASP A 185 -19.37 -18.47 -31.35
C ASP A 185 -20.85 -18.18 -31.00
N ILE A 186 -21.41 -17.09 -31.56
CA ILE A 186 -22.81 -16.66 -31.34
C ILE A 186 -23.68 -16.74 -32.62
N MET A 187 -23.07 -16.95 -33.79
CA MET A 187 -23.84 -17.05 -35.03
C MET A 187 -24.56 -18.41 -35.16
N ILE A 188 -25.71 -18.40 -35.80
CA ILE A 188 -26.36 -19.65 -36.24
C ILE A 188 -25.56 -20.21 -37.42
N PRO A 189 -25.05 -21.45 -37.35
CA PRO A 189 -24.36 -22.08 -38.46
C PRO A 189 -25.24 -22.13 -39.71
N ARG A 190 -24.64 -21.91 -40.87
CA ARG A 190 -25.40 -21.88 -42.19
C ARG A 190 -26.22 -23.14 -42.40
N VAL A 191 -25.81 -24.30 -41.88
CA VAL A 191 -26.49 -25.58 -42.00
C VAL A 191 -27.80 -25.63 -41.25
N ASP A 192 -27.98 -24.80 -40.22
CA ASP A 192 -29.15 -24.73 -39.36
C ASP A 192 -30.11 -23.58 -39.77
N VAL A 193 -29.76 -22.80 -40.81
CA VAL A 193 -30.58 -21.71 -41.32
C VAL A 193 -31.49 -22.20 -42.43
N THR A 194 -32.81 -22.06 -42.24
CA THR A 194 -33.79 -22.32 -43.27
C THR A 194 -33.98 -21.08 -44.16
N PHE A 195 -33.73 -21.25 -45.46
CA PHE A 195 -33.91 -20.17 -46.44
C PHE A 195 -35.26 -20.28 -47.10
N ILE A 196 -35.94 -19.15 -47.27
CA ILE A 196 -37.17 -19.02 -48.04
C ILE A 196 -36.83 -18.21 -49.29
N HIS A 197 -37.23 -18.70 -50.47
CA HIS A 197 -37.12 -17.94 -51.71
C HIS A 197 -38.03 -16.72 -51.66
N ALA A 198 -37.54 -15.55 -51.95
CA ALA A 198 -38.32 -14.37 -52.19
C ALA A 198 -38.60 -14.34 -53.70
N ASP A 199 -39.83 -14.59 -54.10
CA ASP A 199 -40.27 -14.41 -55.47
C ASP A 199 -40.49 -12.95 -55.82
#